data_007c988f6e86a817c46ec40696b01022
#
_entry.id   007c988f6e86a817c46ec40696b01022
#
_cell.length_a   1.000
_cell.length_b   1.000
_cell.length_c   1.000
_cell.angle_alpha   90.00
_cell.angle_beta   90.00
_cell.angle_gamma   90.00
#
_symmetry.space_group_name_H-M   'P 1'
#
loop_
_entity.id
_entity.type
_entity.pdbx_description
1 polymer ?
#
loop_
_entity_poly.entity_id
_entity_poly.type
_entity_poly.pdbx_seq_one_letter_code
_entity_poly.pdbx_strand_id
1 'polypeptide(L)'
;MRCVSGWLCALLGLLVCGVEERAEACSCSPVHPQQAFCNADIVIRAKVVGGKEVNAGNDIYGNPIKRIQYDIKQIKMFKGPDRHIDVIFTAPSSAVCGVTLDTNGKKEYLISGKADGSGQMHVTLCDLNMSWESMSATQKKSLSQRYQMGCDCKITRCAAFPCEVSTPEECLWTDWVTEKIIHGRQSDHYACIKRGDGSCAWYRGSAPPKKEFLDSEDP
;
A
#
# COMPACT_ATOMS: atom_id res chain seq x y z
N MET A 1 41.27 -42.34 -31.99
CA MET A 1 40.10 -42.23 -31.09
C MET A 1 40.43 -41.28 -29.97
N ARG A 2 40.27 -39.99 -30.20
CA ARG A 2 40.47 -38.94 -29.17
C ARG A 2 39.59 -37.75 -29.56
N CYS A 3 38.93 -37.13 -28.56
CA CYS A 3 38.18 -35.85 -28.65
C CYS A 3 36.71 -35.89 -29.06
N VAL A 4 35.89 -36.78 -28.56
CA VAL A 4 34.42 -36.60 -28.60
C VAL A 4 33.81 -36.42 -27.16
N SER A 5 34.59 -36.79 -26.13
CA SER A 5 34.06 -36.77 -24.74
C SER A 5 34.03 -35.39 -24.08
N GLY A 6 34.85 -34.43 -24.52
CA GLY A 6 34.93 -33.10 -23.90
C GLY A 6 33.76 -32.15 -24.26
N TRP A 7 33.23 -32.29 -25.43
CA TRP A 7 32.13 -31.44 -25.91
C TRP A 7 30.76 -31.81 -25.34
N LEU A 8 30.55 -33.10 -25.07
CA LEU A 8 29.32 -33.58 -24.42
C LEU A 8 29.21 -33.09 -22.96
N CYS A 9 30.31 -33.06 -22.23
CA CYS A 9 30.30 -32.55 -20.84
C CYS A 9 30.08 -31.03 -20.78
N ALA A 10 30.60 -30.26 -21.77
CA ALA A 10 30.36 -28.81 -21.85
C ALA A 10 28.90 -28.47 -22.21
N LEU A 11 28.27 -29.25 -23.08
CA LEU A 11 26.87 -29.08 -23.43
C LEU A 11 25.91 -29.48 -22.30
N LEU A 12 26.22 -30.53 -21.53
CA LEU A 12 25.43 -30.88 -20.33
C LEU A 12 25.60 -29.83 -19.22
N GLY A 13 26.79 -29.24 -19.05
CA GLY A 13 27.03 -28.19 -18.07
C GLY A 13 26.24 -26.90 -18.36
N LEU A 14 26.04 -26.55 -19.63
CA LEU A 14 25.25 -25.40 -20.07
C LEU A 14 23.72 -25.59 -19.90
N LEU A 15 23.24 -26.82 -19.95
CA LEU A 15 21.83 -27.14 -19.75
C LEU A 15 21.39 -27.10 -18.26
N VAL A 16 22.31 -27.25 -17.32
CA VAL A 16 22.02 -27.24 -15.87
C VAL A 16 22.02 -25.81 -15.29
N CYS A 17 22.66 -24.83 -15.94
CA CYS A 17 22.70 -23.44 -15.50
C CYS A 17 21.46 -22.60 -15.90
N GLY A 18 20.41 -23.18 -16.49
CA GLY A 18 19.31 -22.44 -17.10
C GLY A 18 17.97 -22.47 -16.36
N VAL A 19 17.87 -23.07 -15.19
CA VAL A 19 16.62 -23.01 -14.40
C VAL A 19 16.88 -22.15 -13.16
N GLU A 20 17.02 -20.83 -13.34
CA GLU A 20 16.70 -19.91 -12.29
C GLU A 20 15.16 -19.97 -12.12
N GLU A 21 14.70 -20.73 -11.14
CA GLU A 21 13.35 -20.52 -10.59
C GLU A 21 13.34 -19.08 -10.09
N ARG A 22 12.77 -18.18 -10.90
CA ARG A 22 12.40 -16.85 -10.41
C ARG A 22 11.34 -17.07 -9.36
N ALA A 23 11.75 -17.08 -8.10
CA ALA A 23 10.81 -16.92 -7.01
C ALA A 23 10.08 -15.60 -7.26
N GLU A 24 8.83 -15.66 -7.69
CA GLU A 24 7.97 -14.48 -7.79
C GLU A 24 7.74 -13.98 -6.37
N ALA A 25 8.59 -13.04 -5.94
CA ALA A 25 8.38 -12.30 -4.72
C ALA A 25 7.15 -11.40 -4.92
N CYS A 26 6.31 -11.26 -3.90
CA CYS A 26 5.18 -10.35 -3.94
C CYS A 26 5.63 -8.93 -4.29
N SER A 27 5.02 -8.35 -5.32
CA SER A 27 5.27 -6.97 -5.75
C SER A 27 3.95 -6.20 -5.75
N CYS A 28 3.98 -4.97 -5.22
CA CYS A 28 2.82 -4.10 -5.17
C CYS A 28 2.97 -2.95 -6.18
N SER A 29 1.95 -2.71 -6.97
CA SER A 29 1.87 -1.46 -7.73
C SER A 29 1.67 -0.29 -6.75
N PRO A 30 2.45 0.78 -6.85
CA PRO A 30 2.28 1.95 -5.99
C PRO A 30 0.88 2.54 -6.14
N VAL A 31 0.24 2.80 -5.00
CA VAL A 31 -1.11 3.37 -4.90
C VAL A 31 -1.05 4.62 -4.02
N HIS A 32 -1.75 5.70 -4.43
CA HIS A 32 -1.87 6.90 -3.61
C HIS A 32 -2.55 6.57 -2.27
N PRO A 33 -2.14 7.13 -1.12
CA PRO A 33 -2.72 6.81 0.19
C PRO A 33 -4.24 6.94 0.26
N GLN A 34 -4.82 7.93 -0.40
CA GLN A 34 -6.28 8.07 -0.51
C GLN A 34 -6.91 6.91 -1.29
N GLN A 35 -6.33 6.50 -2.40
CA GLN A 35 -6.87 5.39 -3.19
C GLN A 35 -6.80 4.07 -2.40
N ALA A 36 -5.70 3.87 -1.65
CA ALA A 36 -5.57 2.73 -0.77
C ALA A 36 -6.62 2.75 0.36
N PHE A 37 -6.90 3.94 0.94
CA PHE A 37 -8.00 4.13 1.88
C PHE A 37 -9.37 3.79 1.26
N CYS A 38 -9.62 4.27 0.05
CA CYS A 38 -10.89 4.01 -0.64
C CYS A 38 -11.08 2.53 -0.98
N ASN A 39 -10.01 1.86 -1.39
CA ASN A 39 -10.01 0.45 -1.74
C ASN A 39 -10.16 -0.47 -0.52
N ALA A 40 -9.73 -0.06 0.67
CA ALA A 40 -9.84 -0.86 1.88
C ALA A 40 -11.30 -0.99 2.37
N ASP A 41 -11.62 -2.10 3.02
CA ASP A 41 -12.89 -2.27 3.73
C ASP A 41 -12.80 -1.74 5.16
N ILE A 42 -11.60 -1.89 5.76
CA ILE A 42 -11.31 -1.48 7.12
C ILE A 42 -10.04 -0.64 7.14
N VAL A 43 -10.08 0.50 7.85
CA VAL A 43 -8.92 1.37 8.10
C VAL A 43 -8.92 1.79 9.56
N ILE A 44 -7.87 1.41 10.29
CA ILE A 44 -7.74 1.64 11.73
C ILE A 44 -6.38 2.24 12.09
N ARG A 45 -6.35 2.98 13.21
CA ARG A 45 -5.12 3.27 13.96
C ARG A 45 -5.05 2.31 15.13
N ALA A 46 -3.95 1.57 15.26
CA ALA A 46 -3.79 0.56 16.29
C ALA A 46 -2.33 0.39 16.71
N LYS A 47 -2.13 -0.23 17.88
CA LYS A 47 -0.85 -0.81 18.31
C LYS A 47 -0.92 -2.31 18.13
N VAL A 48 0.19 -2.92 17.73
CA VAL A 48 0.30 -4.38 17.65
C VAL A 48 0.96 -4.85 18.95
N VAL A 49 0.29 -5.70 19.69
CA VAL A 49 0.71 -6.11 21.05
C VAL A 49 1.12 -7.59 21.13
N GLY A 50 0.89 -8.35 20.09
CA GLY A 50 1.27 -9.76 19.99
C GLY A 50 1.22 -10.25 18.55
N GLY A 51 1.86 -11.38 18.30
CA GLY A 51 1.84 -12.04 17.01
C GLY A 51 2.16 -13.52 17.14
N LYS A 52 1.43 -14.36 16.41
CA LYS A 52 1.64 -15.80 16.38
C LYS A 52 1.28 -16.39 15.03
N GLU A 53 1.94 -17.48 14.66
CA GLU A 53 1.54 -18.28 13.51
C GLU A 53 0.32 -19.11 13.86
N VAL A 54 -0.67 -19.14 12.97
CA VAL A 54 -1.90 -19.91 13.11
C VAL A 54 -2.15 -20.73 11.86
N ASN A 55 -2.82 -21.89 12.02
CA ASN A 55 -3.29 -22.70 10.92
C ASN A 55 -4.66 -22.14 10.45
N ALA A 56 -4.77 -21.84 9.15
CA ALA A 56 -5.98 -21.32 8.52
C ALA A 56 -6.73 -22.39 7.70
N GLY A 57 -6.51 -23.67 7.99
CA GLY A 57 -7.04 -24.79 7.24
C GLY A 57 -5.99 -25.45 6.36
N ASN A 58 -6.42 -26.26 5.42
CA ASN A 58 -5.52 -26.95 4.49
C ASN A 58 -5.82 -26.52 3.05
N ASP A 59 -4.79 -26.58 2.23
CA ASP A 59 -4.93 -26.41 0.77
C ASP A 59 -5.61 -27.65 0.13
N ILE A 60 -5.81 -27.59 -1.19
CA ILE A 60 -6.44 -28.68 -1.96
C ILE A 60 -5.62 -29.98 -1.94
N TYR A 61 -4.36 -29.92 -1.53
CA TYR A 61 -3.44 -31.08 -1.40
C TYR A 61 -3.33 -31.57 0.04
N GLY A 62 -4.04 -30.95 1.00
CA GLY A 62 -4.01 -31.30 2.41
C GLY A 62 -2.87 -30.65 3.21
N ASN A 63 -2.07 -29.77 2.64
CA ASN A 63 -1.01 -29.05 3.35
C ASN A 63 -1.60 -27.93 4.22
N PRO A 64 -1.08 -27.69 5.43
CA PRO A 64 -1.58 -26.63 6.30
C PRO A 64 -1.30 -25.25 5.72
N ILE A 65 -2.34 -24.44 5.58
CA ILE A 65 -2.22 -23.01 5.23
C ILE A 65 -1.89 -22.25 6.50
N LYS A 66 -0.69 -21.66 6.54
CA LYS A 66 -0.23 -20.86 7.66
C LYS A 66 -0.53 -19.39 7.44
N ARG A 67 -0.90 -18.68 8.52
CA ARG A 67 -1.07 -17.22 8.58
C ARG A 67 -0.42 -16.68 9.85
N ILE A 68 -0.08 -15.40 9.83
CA ILE A 68 0.26 -14.69 11.05
C ILE A 68 -0.99 -14.00 11.55
N GLN A 69 -1.33 -14.24 12.79
CA GLN A 69 -2.32 -13.51 13.55
C GLN A 69 -1.61 -12.47 14.40
N TYR A 70 -1.98 -11.20 14.24
CA TYR A 70 -1.55 -10.14 15.14
C TYR A 70 -2.68 -9.76 16.08
N ASP A 71 -2.39 -9.74 17.37
CA ASP A 71 -3.27 -9.17 18.39
C ASP A 71 -3.02 -7.66 18.45
N ILE A 72 -4.09 -6.88 18.34
CA ILE A 72 -3.99 -5.43 18.23
C ILE A 72 -4.80 -4.72 19.32
N LYS A 73 -4.35 -3.51 19.67
CA LYS A 73 -5.12 -2.56 20.47
C LYS A 73 -5.57 -1.43 19.56
N GLN A 74 -6.81 -1.48 19.11
CA GLN A 74 -7.40 -0.43 18.28
C GLN A 74 -7.49 0.87 19.07
N ILE A 75 -7.05 1.97 18.46
CA ILE A 75 -7.12 3.32 19.02
C ILE A 75 -8.25 4.10 18.37
N LYS A 76 -8.37 3.99 17.03
CA LYS A 76 -9.41 4.69 16.27
C LYS A 76 -9.74 3.90 15.00
N MET A 77 -11.01 3.87 14.65
CA MET A 77 -11.48 3.41 13.33
C MET A 77 -11.78 4.64 12.46
N PHE A 78 -11.29 4.61 11.22
CA PHE A 78 -11.57 5.62 10.20
C PHE A 78 -12.56 5.13 9.15
N LYS A 79 -12.54 3.83 8.89
CA LYS A 79 -13.45 3.14 7.96
C LYS A 79 -13.63 1.70 8.43
N GLY A 80 -14.84 1.16 8.34
CA GLY A 80 -15.09 -0.24 8.71
C GLY A 80 -16.42 -0.42 9.43
N PRO A 81 -16.63 -1.62 9.99
CA PRO A 81 -17.86 -1.97 10.71
C PRO A 81 -17.95 -1.24 12.08
N ASP A 82 -19.16 -1.11 12.58
CA ASP A 82 -19.40 -0.60 13.94
C ASP A 82 -19.09 -1.66 15.02
N ARG A 83 -17.86 -2.13 15.03
CA ARG A 83 -17.34 -3.07 16.05
C ARG A 83 -15.84 -2.89 16.23
N HIS A 84 -15.34 -3.26 17.38
CA HIS A 84 -13.91 -3.25 17.68
C HIS A 84 -13.18 -4.35 16.90
N ILE A 85 -11.96 -4.06 16.44
CA ILE A 85 -11.07 -5.04 15.81
C ILE A 85 -9.93 -5.31 16.79
N ASP A 86 -9.85 -6.56 17.25
CA ASP A 86 -8.84 -7.00 18.21
C ASP A 86 -7.72 -7.83 17.55
N VAL A 87 -8.01 -8.36 16.36
CA VAL A 87 -7.14 -9.28 15.64
C VAL A 87 -7.13 -8.96 14.16
N ILE A 88 -5.93 -9.03 13.55
CA ILE A 88 -5.74 -8.97 12.10
C ILE A 88 -4.92 -10.15 11.62
N PHE A 89 -5.10 -10.53 10.37
CA PHE A 89 -4.42 -11.67 9.76
C PHE A 89 -3.60 -11.22 8.56
N THR A 90 -2.46 -11.87 8.36
CA THR A 90 -1.60 -11.65 7.19
C THR A 90 -0.93 -12.95 6.77
N ALA A 91 -0.39 -12.98 5.56
CA ALA A 91 0.39 -14.11 5.08
C ALA A 91 1.71 -14.28 5.88
N PRO A 92 2.31 -15.48 5.90
CA PRO A 92 3.42 -15.79 6.79
C PRO A 92 4.74 -15.09 6.44
N SER A 93 4.89 -14.58 5.22
CA SER A 93 6.11 -13.88 4.79
C SER A 93 5.83 -12.82 3.72
N SER A 94 6.77 -11.89 3.54
CA SER A 94 6.70 -10.87 2.49
C SER A 94 6.75 -11.45 1.08
N ALA A 95 7.32 -12.63 0.88
CA ALA A 95 7.31 -13.32 -0.41
C ALA A 95 5.89 -13.66 -0.89
N VAL A 96 4.97 -13.87 0.03
CA VAL A 96 3.54 -14.12 -0.23
C VAL A 96 2.65 -12.96 0.23
N CYS A 97 3.15 -11.74 0.12
CA CYS A 97 2.47 -10.49 0.47
C CYS A 97 2.12 -10.31 1.95
N GLY A 98 2.75 -11.04 2.86
CA GLY A 98 2.58 -10.82 4.30
C GLY A 98 3.25 -9.52 4.75
N VAL A 99 2.67 -8.88 5.77
CA VAL A 99 3.21 -7.68 6.40
C VAL A 99 3.85 -8.03 7.75
N THR A 100 5.04 -7.46 8.01
CA THR A 100 5.72 -7.60 9.30
C THR A 100 5.50 -6.33 10.13
N LEU A 101 4.90 -6.48 11.30
CA LEU A 101 4.62 -5.40 12.23
C LEU A 101 5.35 -5.65 13.55
N ASP A 102 5.83 -4.57 14.18
CA ASP A 102 6.48 -4.64 15.49
C ASP A 102 5.42 -4.92 16.58
N THR A 103 5.63 -5.99 17.33
CA THR A 103 4.66 -6.51 18.32
C THR A 103 4.88 -6.04 19.74
N ASN A 104 5.81 -5.09 19.96
CA ASN A 104 6.14 -4.60 21.32
C ASN A 104 5.11 -3.63 21.92
N GLY A 105 4.07 -3.27 21.19
CA GLY A 105 3.00 -2.37 21.63
C GLY A 105 3.41 -0.89 21.75
N LYS A 106 4.63 -0.52 21.37
CA LYS A 106 5.14 0.85 21.47
C LYS A 106 4.75 1.69 20.26
N LYS A 107 4.88 1.12 19.06
CA LYS A 107 4.57 1.82 17.80
C LYS A 107 3.07 1.82 17.51
N GLU A 108 2.62 2.92 16.98
CA GLU A 108 1.28 3.05 16.43
C GLU A 108 1.34 2.98 14.90
N TYR A 109 0.37 2.29 14.35
CA TYR A 109 0.26 2.09 12.91
C TYR A 109 -1.08 2.57 12.40
N LEU A 110 -1.10 3.13 11.19
CA LEU A 110 -2.26 3.09 10.33
C LEU A 110 -2.23 1.74 9.62
N ILE A 111 -3.32 0.98 9.74
CA ILE A 111 -3.46 -0.34 9.12
C ILE A 111 -4.74 -0.33 8.31
N SER A 112 -4.63 -0.68 7.03
CA SER A 112 -5.78 -0.91 6.16
C SER A 112 -5.83 -2.36 5.72
N GLY A 113 -7.01 -2.85 5.36
CA GLY A 113 -7.17 -4.22 4.90
C GLY A 113 -8.55 -4.52 4.36
N LYS A 114 -8.74 -5.78 3.98
CA LYS A 114 -9.99 -6.33 3.49
C LYS A 114 -10.68 -7.17 4.55
N ALA A 115 -12.00 -7.13 4.57
CA ALA A 115 -12.79 -8.04 5.37
C ALA A 115 -13.08 -9.32 4.56
N ASP A 116 -12.89 -10.49 5.17
CA ASP A 116 -13.34 -11.75 4.57
C ASP A 116 -14.85 -12.01 4.84
N GLY A 117 -15.37 -13.13 4.32
CA GLY A 117 -16.77 -13.51 4.51
C GLY A 117 -17.19 -13.71 5.97
N SER A 118 -16.27 -13.91 6.89
CA SER A 118 -16.50 -13.99 8.34
C SER A 118 -16.35 -12.62 9.02
N GLY A 119 -15.94 -11.59 8.27
CA GLY A 119 -15.66 -10.25 8.75
C GLY A 119 -14.29 -10.11 9.42
N GLN A 120 -13.39 -11.07 9.31
CA GLN A 120 -12.02 -10.95 9.80
C GLN A 120 -11.23 -10.01 8.90
N MET A 121 -10.38 -9.17 9.51
CA MET A 121 -9.53 -8.24 8.77
C MET A 121 -8.25 -8.91 8.29
N HIS A 122 -8.06 -8.93 6.99
CA HIS A 122 -6.85 -9.40 6.32
C HIS A 122 -6.05 -8.23 5.78
N VAL A 123 -4.74 -8.28 6.04
CA VAL A 123 -3.79 -7.22 5.70
C VAL A 123 -2.67 -7.79 4.85
N THR A 124 -2.30 -7.10 3.80
CA THR A 124 -1.20 -7.46 2.90
C THR A 124 -0.15 -6.36 2.83
N LEU A 125 1.03 -6.69 2.33
CA LEU A 125 2.09 -5.72 2.04
C LEU A 125 1.63 -4.61 1.08
N CYS A 126 0.61 -4.87 0.25
CA CYS A 126 0.08 -3.94 -0.74
C CYS A 126 -1.01 -3.00 -0.19
N ASP A 127 -1.43 -3.19 1.05
CA ASP A 127 -2.37 -2.30 1.72
C ASP A 127 -1.66 -1.07 2.32
N LEU A 128 -2.43 -0.07 2.73
CA LEU A 128 -1.91 1.13 3.38
C LEU A 128 -1.50 0.82 4.82
N ASN A 129 -0.25 0.40 5.01
CA ASN A 129 0.33 0.09 6.31
C ASN A 129 1.53 0.99 6.55
N MET A 130 1.43 1.91 7.49
CA MET A 130 2.51 2.83 7.80
C MET A 130 2.54 3.22 9.27
N SER A 131 3.71 3.60 9.75
CA SER A 131 3.84 4.15 11.10
C SER A 131 2.99 5.42 11.22
N TRP A 132 2.21 5.53 12.30
CA TRP A 132 1.43 6.73 12.56
C TRP A 132 2.31 7.99 12.65
N GLU A 133 3.53 7.85 13.16
CA GLU A 133 4.48 8.95 13.31
C GLU A 133 4.99 9.47 11.96
N SER A 134 5.19 8.58 10.98
CA SER A 134 5.68 8.95 9.65
C SER A 134 4.64 9.68 8.78
N MET A 135 3.36 9.63 9.17
CA MET A 135 2.30 10.31 8.43
C MET A 135 2.33 11.82 8.63
N SER A 136 2.08 12.55 7.55
CA SER A 136 1.92 14.00 7.60
C SER A 136 0.66 14.41 8.37
N ALA A 137 0.64 15.66 8.89
CA ALA A 137 -0.55 16.20 9.55
C ALA A 137 -1.76 16.25 8.60
N THR A 138 -1.52 16.48 7.31
CA THR A 138 -2.56 16.51 6.26
C THR A 138 -3.13 15.12 6.02
N GLN A 139 -2.30 14.08 5.91
CA GLN A 139 -2.78 12.71 5.80
C GLN A 139 -3.64 12.30 6.99
N LYS A 140 -3.16 12.56 8.23
CA LYS A 140 -3.92 12.27 9.47
C LYS A 140 -5.29 12.95 9.50
N LYS A 141 -5.37 14.21 9.05
CA LYS A 141 -6.64 14.95 8.94
C LYS A 141 -7.52 14.39 7.83
N SER A 142 -6.92 14.02 6.70
CA SER A 142 -7.63 13.52 5.52
C SER A 142 -8.30 12.17 5.75
N LEU A 143 -7.73 11.29 6.57
CA LEU A 143 -8.35 10.02 6.97
C LEU A 143 -9.75 10.21 7.58
N SER A 144 -9.98 11.28 8.32
CA SER A 144 -11.27 11.52 9.01
C SER A 144 -12.24 12.36 8.19
N GLN A 145 -11.78 13.11 7.18
CA GLN A 145 -12.58 14.14 6.55
C GLN A 145 -12.60 14.14 5.02
N ARG A 146 -11.43 13.96 4.38
CA ARG A 146 -11.27 14.27 2.96
C ARG A 146 -11.20 13.05 2.05
N TYR A 147 -10.54 11.98 2.48
CA TYR A 147 -10.37 10.81 1.63
C TYR A 147 -11.70 10.20 1.23
N GLN A 148 -12.63 10.08 2.17
CA GLN A 148 -13.96 9.55 1.89
C GLN A 148 -14.74 10.39 0.86
N MET A 149 -14.56 11.72 0.88
CA MET A 149 -15.23 12.64 -0.07
C MET A 149 -14.76 12.48 -1.52
N GLY A 150 -13.63 11.85 -1.73
CA GLY A 150 -13.04 11.64 -3.04
C GLY A 150 -12.90 10.18 -3.44
N CYS A 151 -13.59 9.25 -2.76
CA CYS A 151 -13.52 7.84 -3.13
C CYS A 151 -14.18 7.54 -4.48
N ASP A 152 -15.07 8.40 -4.97
CA ASP A 152 -15.61 8.32 -6.33
C ASP A 152 -14.64 8.85 -7.38
N CYS A 153 -13.57 9.52 -6.98
CA CYS A 153 -12.55 10.04 -7.89
C CYS A 153 -11.50 8.98 -8.19
N LYS A 154 -11.10 8.91 -9.46
CA LYS A 154 -9.99 8.06 -9.88
C LYS A 154 -8.68 8.80 -9.70
N ILE A 155 -7.71 8.20 -9.02
CA ILE A 155 -6.34 8.73 -8.92
C ILE A 155 -5.45 7.93 -9.86
N THR A 156 -4.98 8.57 -10.93
CA THR A 156 -4.14 7.94 -11.95
C THR A 156 -2.70 8.39 -11.79
N ARG A 157 -1.78 7.43 -11.62
CA ARG A 157 -0.36 7.71 -11.54
C ARG A 157 0.23 8.05 -12.91
N CYS A 158 0.85 9.21 -13.03
CA CYS A 158 1.65 9.58 -14.18
C CYS A 158 2.98 8.83 -14.16
N ALA A 159 3.24 8.01 -15.17
CA ALA A 159 4.50 7.29 -15.33
C ALA A 159 5.56 8.13 -16.04
N ALA A 160 5.14 8.98 -16.99
CA ALA A 160 5.97 9.87 -17.80
C ALA A 160 5.15 11.10 -18.25
N PHE A 161 5.82 12.15 -18.73
CA PHE A 161 5.19 13.27 -19.43
C PHE A 161 5.21 13.06 -20.95
N PRO A 162 4.17 13.54 -21.69
CA PRO A 162 2.98 14.20 -21.20
C PRO A 162 2.02 13.23 -20.50
N CYS A 163 1.29 13.74 -19.50
CA CYS A 163 0.28 13.00 -18.76
C CYS A 163 -0.96 13.92 -18.64
N GLU A 164 -2.07 13.50 -19.21
CA GLU A 164 -3.28 14.31 -19.33
C GLU A 164 -4.46 13.65 -18.62
N VAL A 165 -5.37 14.48 -18.12
CA VAL A 165 -6.63 14.02 -17.53
C VAL A 165 -7.51 13.44 -18.64
N SER A 166 -7.97 12.22 -18.45
CA SER A 166 -8.79 11.52 -19.44
C SER A 166 -10.30 11.73 -19.21
N THR A 167 -10.70 11.96 -17.96
CA THR A 167 -12.11 12.22 -17.58
C THR A 167 -12.17 13.27 -16.48
N PRO A 168 -13.32 14.00 -16.33
CA PRO A 168 -13.47 15.00 -15.27
C PRO A 168 -13.32 14.42 -13.85
N GLU A 169 -13.59 13.13 -13.65
CA GLU A 169 -13.53 12.46 -12.35
C GLU A 169 -12.12 11.99 -11.98
N GLU A 170 -11.10 12.42 -12.72
CA GLU A 170 -9.71 11.97 -12.53
C GLU A 170 -8.84 13.04 -11.90
N CYS A 171 -7.97 12.61 -10.97
CA CYS A 171 -6.84 13.36 -10.45
C CYS A 171 -5.52 12.69 -10.87
N LEU A 172 -4.61 13.43 -11.51
CA LEU A 172 -3.30 12.92 -11.91
C LEU A 172 -2.31 12.97 -10.75
N TRP A 173 -1.76 11.81 -10.39
CA TRP A 173 -0.72 11.70 -9.36
C TRP A 173 0.66 11.79 -10.01
N THR A 174 1.34 12.91 -9.79
CA THR A 174 2.57 13.29 -10.50
C THR A 174 3.85 13.16 -9.67
N ASP A 175 3.80 12.75 -8.40
CA ASP A 175 4.99 12.69 -7.52
C ASP A 175 6.17 11.98 -8.19
N TRP A 176 5.93 10.83 -8.86
CA TRP A 176 6.98 10.10 -9.56
C TRP A 176 7.64 10.88 -10.69
N VAL A 177 6.87 11.58 -11.50
CA VAL A 177 7.41 12.31 -12.67
C VAL A 177 8.07 13.63 -12.27
N THR A 178 7.61 14.25 -11.17
CA THR A 178 8.14 15.54 -10.69
C THR A 178 9.27 15.40 -9.67
N GLU A 179 9.16 14.45 -8.74
CA GLU A 179 10.06 14.34 -7.59
C GLU A 179 10.87 13.02 -7.58
N LYS A 180 10.58 12.08 -8.51
CA LYS A 180 11.22 10.74 -8.61
C LYS A 180 11.03 9.87 -7.35
N ILE A 181 10.00 10.16 -6.57
CA ILE A 181 9.60 9.40 -5.39
C ILE A 181 8.10 9.08 -5.44
N ILE A 182 7.69 8.01 -4.78
CA ILE A 182 6.28 7.60 -4.74
C ILE A 182 5.52 8.39 -3.68
N HIS A 183 6.13 8.61 -2.54
CA HIS A 183 5.56 9.39 -1.44
C HIS A 183 6.10 10.81 -1.47
N GLY A 184 5.62 11.60 -2.43
CA GLY A 184 5.98 12.97 -2.62
C GLY A 184 4.91 13.93 -2.07
N ARG A 185 4.93 15.17 -2.58
CA ARG A 185 4.05 16.23 -2.10
C ARG A 185 2.57 15.94 -2.24
N GLN A 186 2.16 15.29 -3.34
CA GLN A 186 0.75 14.97 -3.52
C GLN A 186 0.30 13.90 -2.53
N SER A 187 1.08 12.83 -2.36
CA SER A 187 0.81 11.81 -1.37
C SER A 187 0.71 12.35 0.05
N ASP A 188 1.57 13.31 0.41
CA ASP A 188 1.68 13.79 1.78
C ASP A 188 0.71 14.92 2.12
N HIS A 189 0.35 15.77 1.13
CA HIS A 189 -0.32 17.03 1.41
C HIS A 189 -1.60 17.27 0.62
N TYR A 190 -1.98 16.39 -0.28
CA TYR A 190 -3.17 16.58 -1.11
C TYR A 190 -4.18 15.45 -0.93
N ALA A 191 -5.44 15.78 -1.17
CA ALA A 191 -6.52 14.84 -1.35
C ALA A 191 -7.25 15.18 -2.66
N CYS A 192 -7.58 14.17 -3.44
CA CYS A 192 -8.43 14.29 -4.59
C CYS A 192 -9.89 14.34 -4.11
N ILE A 193 -10.61 15.43 -4.34
CA ILE A 193 -11.99 15.61 -3.87
C ILE A 193 -12.95 15.85 -5.04
N LYS A 194 -14.17 15.35 -4.91
CA LYS A 194 -15.26 15.60 -5.84
C LYS A 194 -15.83 16.98 -5.59
N ARG A 195 -15.94 17.79 -6.64
CA ARG A 195 -16.56 19.13 -6.63
C ARG A 195 -18.06 19.06 -6.82
N GLY A 196 -18.73 20.18 -6.61
CA GLY A 196 -20.19 20.30 -6.80
C GLY A 196 -20.67 20.10 -8.25
N ASP A 197 -19.79 20.32 -9.24
CA ASP A 197 -20.03 20.07 -10.66
C ASP A 197 -19.77 18.61 -11.09
N GLY A 198 -19.40 17.74 -10.12
CA GLY A 198 -19.08 16.33 -10.36
C GLY A 198 -17.62 16.08 -10.74
N SER A 199 -16.83 17.09 -11.07
CA SER A 199 -15.41 16.94 -11.39
C SER A 199 -14.57 16.66 -10.15
N CYS A 200 -13.40 16.07 -10.35
CA CYS A 200 -12.43 15.80 -9.28
C CYS A 200 -11.23 16.74 -9.38
N ALA A 201 -10.70 17.17 -8.24
CA ALA A 201 -9.51 18.00 -8.19
C ALA A 201 -8.70 17.79 -6.92
N TRP A 202 -7.42 18.07 -7.03
CA TRP A 202 -6.53 18.08 -5.89
C TRP A 202 -6.84 19.24 -4.93
N TYR A 203 -7.08 18.89 -3.69
CA TYR A 203 -7.22 19.82 -2.59
C TYR A 203 -5.93 19.81 -1.74
N ARG A 204 -5.26 20.96 -1.68
CA ARG A 204 -4.07 21.14 -0.85
C ARG A 204 -4.48 21.41 0.60
N GLY A 205 -4.10 20.54 1.51
CA GLY A 205 -4.36 20.70 2.95
C GLY A 205 -3.55 21.82 3.58
N SER A 206 -2.98 21.57 4.78
CA SER A 206 -2.13 22.51 5.54
C SER A 206 -0.68 22.55 5.06
N ALA A 207 -0.36 22.19 3.82
CA ALA A 207 1.00 22.25 3.31
C ALA A 207 1.49 23.70 3.36
N PRO A 208 2.73 23.96 3.78
CA PRO A 208 3.29 25.31 3.79
C PRO A 208 3.31 25.86 2.35
N PRO A 209 3.16 27.18 2.18
CA PRO A 209 3.29 27.81 0.87
C PRO A 209 4.68 27.50 0.30
N LYS A 210 4.77 27.32 -1.03
CA LYS A 210 6.06 27.21 -1.69
C LYS A 210 6.83 28.54 -1.51
N LYS A 211 8.07 28.49 -1.10
CA LYS A 211 8.96 29.66 -1.01
C LYS A 211 9.13 30.39 -2.36
N GLU A 212 8.94 29.70 -3.47
CA GLU A 212 9.10 30.25 -4.84
C GLU A 212 8.11 31.38 -5.20
N PHE A 213 7.03 31.60 -4.41
CA PHE A 213 6.11 32.70 -4.65
C PHE A 213 6.39 33.97 -3.82
N LEU A 214 7.42 33.93 -2.99
CA LEU A 214 7.79 35.09 -2.16
C LEU A 214 8.94 35.95 -2.75
N ASP A 215 9.60 35.47 -3.82
CA ASP A 215 10.74 36.17 -4.44
C ASP A 215 10.39 36.84 -5.76
N SER A 216 9.13 36.98 -6.15
CA SER A 216 8.70 37.86 -7.21
C SER A 216 8.23 39.17 -6.59
N GLU A 217 9.14 39.95 -6.03
CA GLU A 217 8.98 41.39 -5.99
C GLU A 217 9.11 41.87 -7.45
N ASP A 218 8.02 42.32 -8.02
CA ASP A 218 8.00 43.07 -9.26
C ASP A 218 8.82 44.36 -9.07
N PRO A 219 9.56 44.79 -10.09
CA PRO A 219 10.37 46.00 -10.06
C PRO A 219 9.54 47.29 -10.01
#